data_7011fec4f55c3b10388b0938f8a759c0
#
_entry.id   7011fec4f55c3b10388b0938f8a759c0
#
_cell.length_a   1.000
_cell.length_b   1.000
_cell.length_c   1.000
_cell.angle_alpha   90.00
_cell.angle_beta   90.00
_cell.angle_gamma   90.00
#
_symmetry.space_group_name_H-M   'P 1'
#
loop_
_entity.id
_entity.type
_entity.pdbx_description
1 polymer ?
#
loop_
_entity_poly.entity_id
_entity_poly.type
_entity_poly.pdbx_seq_one_letter_code
_entity_poly.pdbx_strand_id
1 'polypeptide(L)'
;MKINGHTYGEFISMDNVRIELHMSKRRLAYLLQNGYIPCEIKNSATWRYKIRTKDVVEYIKSGISPDIPPGVFKRKPKAEVERIKFNKKKLKESFKERMSEYPDALTYDDVAKITGRARGCVCKWTSAGQLKSVKLNSNVSIVPKQWLLDFMLTEDFIYNYPNDSKLKPILNQAIVKR
;
A
#
# COMPACT_ATOMS: atom_id res chain seq x y z
N MET A 1 31.47 -7.15 12.30
CA MET A 1 31.10 -7.01 13.74
C MET A 1 29.92 -7.91 14.03
N LYS A 2 29.74 -8.36 15.27
CA LYS A 2 28.59 -9.24 15.64
C LYS A 2 27.57 -8.45 16.45
N ILE A 3 26.28 -8.64 16.14
CA ILE A 3 25.14 -8.16 16.92
C ILE A 3 24.23 -9.37 17.15
N ASN A 4 23.87 -9.67 18.37
CA ASN A 4 23.01 -10.82 18.75
C ASN A 4 23.39 -12.16 18.07
N GLY A 5 24.70 -12.39 17.87
CA GLY A 5 25.21 -13.60 17.21
C GLY A 5 25.34 -13.49 15.67
N HIS A 6 24.72 -12.54 15.02
CA HIS A 6 24.81 -12.33 13.58
C HIS A 6 26.02 -11.47 13.20
N THR A 7 26.71 -11.83 12.13
CA THR A 7 27.91 -11.11 11.65
C THR A 7 27.51 -10.12 10.55
N TYR A 8 27.88 -8.85 10.73
CA TYR A 8 27.64 -7.76 9.78
C TYR A 8 28.96 -7.14 9.31
N GLY A 9 28.95 -6.58 8.10
CA GLY A 9 30.06 -5.79 7.56
C GLY A 9 30.21 -4.44 8.28
N GLU A 10 30.97 -3.53 7.67
CA GLU A 10 31.16 -2.17 8.20
C GLU A 10 29.85 -1.39 8.28
N PHE A 11 28.98 -1.57 7.30
CA PHE A 11 27.66 -0.93 7.24
C PHE A 11 26.55 -1.97 7.35
N ILE A 12 25.46 -1.56 7.97
CA ILE A 12 24.27 -2.38 8.20
C ILE A 12 23.00 -1.69 7.63
N SER A 13 22.11 -2.47 7.05
CA SER A 13 20.85 -1.95 6.51
C SER A 13 19.88 -1.57 7.62
N MET A 14 19.00 -0.58 7.34
CA MET A 14 17.93 -0.18 8.28
C MET A 14 17.04 -1.35 8.69
N ASP A 15 16.75 -2.28 7.79
CA ASP A 15 15.90 -3.44 8.10
C ASP A 15 16.62 -4.43 9.03
N ASN A 16 17.91 -4.65 8.85
CA ASN A 16 18.69 -5.49 9.76
C ASN A 16 18.80 -4.84 11.15
N VAL A 17 19.09 -3.53 11.24
CA VAL A 17 19.12 -2.81 12.53
C VAL A 17 17.77 -2.94 13.25
N ARG A 18 16.66 -2.81 12.52
CA ARG A 18 15.32 -2.95 13.07
C ARG A 18 15.06 -4.35 13.66
N ILE A 19 15.52 -5.37 12.98
CA ILE A 19 15.40 -6.76 13.44
C ILE A 19 16.23 -6.97 14.70
N GLU A 20 17.50 -6.55 14.67
CA GLU A 20 18.42 -6.71 15.80
C GLU A 20 17.99 -5.95 17.07
N LEU A 21 17.37 -4.77 16.88
CA LEU A 21 16.85 -3.95 17.98
C LEU A 21 15.39 -4.26 18.36
N HIS A 22 14.76 -5.24 17.71
CA HIS A 22 13.35 -5.62 17.92
C HIS A 22 12.39 -4.42 17.89
N MET A 23 12.59 -3.49 16.95
CA MET A 23 11.78 -2.28 16.90
C MET A 23 11.09 -2.05 15.56
N SER A 24 10.04 -1.20 15.58
CA SER A 24 9.33 -0.82 14.36
C SER A 24 10.19 0.10 13.47
N LYS A 25 9.95 0.06 12.16
CA LYS A 25 10.62 0.94 11.18
C LYS A 25 10.49 2.43 11.52
N ARG A 26 9.34 2.84 12.06
CA ARG A 26 9.10 4.23 12.49
C ARG A 26 9.95 4.61 13.69
N ARG A 27 10.07 3.73 14.68
CA ARG A 27 10.89 3.97 15.87
C ARG A 27 12.37 4.09 15.48
N LEU A 28 12.86 3.19 14.64
CA LEU A 28 14.24 3.27 14.16
C LEU A 28 14.48 4.55 13.36
N ALA A 29 13.59 4.93 12.45
CA ALA A 29 13.70 6.19 11.70
C ALA A 29 13.78 7.40 12.63
N TYR A 30 13.00 7.43 13.70
CA TYR A 30 13.06 8.48 14.72
C TYR A 30 14.43 8.53 15.40
N LEU A 31 14.99 7.37 15.80
CA LEU A 31 16.30 7.30 16.45
C LEU A 31 17.43 7.81 15.53
N LEU A 32 17.38 7.46 14.24
CA LEU A 32 18.33 7.91 13.23
C LEU A 32 18.21 9.42 12.96
N GLN A 33 17.00 9.93 12.84
CA GLN A 33 16.74 11.35 12.54
C GLN A 33 17.08 12.28 13.71
N ASN A 34 16.96 11.79 14.94
CA ASN A 34 17.28 12.56 16.15
C ASN A 34 18.70 12.29 16.69
N GLY A 35 19.54 11.57 15.92
CA GLY A 35 20.95 11.37 16.24
C GLY A 35 21.24 10.39 17.38
N TYR A 36 20.25 9.64 17.87
CA TYR A 36 20.51 8.60 18.89
C TYR A 36 21.37 7.46 18.36
N ILE A 37 21.28 7.18 17.07
CA ILE A 37 22.18 6.29 16.34
C ILE A 37 22.77 7.13 15.20
N PRO A 38 24.07 7.41 15.20
CA PRO A 38 24.71 8.18 14.15
C PRO A 38 24.53 7.52 12.77
N CYS A 39 24.18 8.32 11.78
CA CYS A 39 24.05 7.84 10.40
C CYS A 39 24.24 8.97 9.39
N GLU A 40 24.69 8.62 8.19
CA GLU A 40 24.70 9.53 7.05
C GLU A 40 23.34 9.44 6.32
N ILE A 41 22.70 10.59 6.11
CA ILE A 41 21.44 10.67 5.36
C ILE A 41 21.75 11.00 3.90
N LYS A 42 21.40 10.12 2.97
CA LYS A 42 21.57 10.32 1.53
C LYS A 42 20.21 10.58 0.85
N ASN A 43 20.22 11.44 -0.16
CA ASN A 43 19.05 11.71 -1.00
C ASN A 43 18.82 10.59 -2.04
N SER A 44 18.92 9.31 -1.63
CA SER A 44 18.67 8.18 -2.53
C SER A 44 17.44 7.41 -2.07
N ALA A 45 16.66 6.91 -3.04
CA ALA A 45 15.44 6.15 -2.75
C ALA A 45 15.73 4.81 -2.08
N THR A 46 16.87 4.20 -2.32
CA THR A 46 17.18 2.82 -1.92
C THR A 46 17.98 2.71 -0.63
N TRP A 47 18.87 3.68 -0.37
CA TRP A 47 19.77 3.67 0.80
C TRP A 47 19.79 5.04 1.48
N ARG A 48 18.63 5.45 1.99
CA ARG A 48 18.46 6.76 2.63
C ARG A 48 19.37 6.94 3.87
N TYR A 49 19.56 5.87 4.63
CA TYR A 49 20.39 5.88 5.84
C TYR A 49 21.59 4.96 5.66
N LYS A 50 22.80 5.50 5.75
CA LYS A 50 24.04 4.73 5.81
C LYS A 50 24.46 4.62 7.27
N ILE A 51 24.29 3.46 7.87
CA ILE A 51 24.45 3.20 9.29
C ILE A 51 25.71 2.34 9.47
N ARG A 52 26.63 2.77 10.31
CA ARG A 52 27.80 1.96 10.64
C ARG A 52 27.44 0.94 11.70
N THR A 53 27.87 -0.29 11.51
CA THR A 53 27.58 -1.38 12.46
C THR A 53 28.11 -1.10 13.86
N LYS A 54 29.27 -0.43 13.96
CA LYS A 54 29.85 -0.03 15.26
C LYS A 54 28.93 0.91 16.05
N ASP A 55 28.27 1.85 15.38
CA ASP A 55 27.42 2.86 16.04
C ASP A 55 26.15 2.18 16.60
N VAL A 56 25.65 1.15 15.94
CA VAL A 56 24.56 0.32 16.46
C VAL A 56 24.99 -0.48 17.68
N VAL A 57 26.20 -1.06 17.66
CA VAL A 57 26.75 -1.79 18.81
C VAL A 57 26.95 -0.86 20.01
N GLU A 58 27.44 0.35 19.80
CA GLU A 58 27.59 1.36 20.85
C GLU A 58 26.25 1.78 21.43
N TYR A 59 25.25 1.99 20.59
CA TYR A 59 23.88 2.27 21.03
C TYR A 59 23.29 1.14 21.89
N ILE A 60 23.49 -0.11 21.50
CA ILE A 60 23.06 -1.27 22.30
C ILE A 60 23.76 -1.31 23.66
N LYS A 61 25.08 -1.10 23.67
CA LYS A 61 25.89 -1.09 24.89
C LYS A 61 25.55 0.06 25.84
N SER A 62 25.18 1.21 25.30
CA SER A 62 24.83 2.39 26.10
C SER A 62 23.55 2.19 26.91
N GLY A 63 22.71 1.24 26.55
CA GLY A 63 21.41 1.00 27.20
C GLY A 63 20.46 2.19 27.16
N ILE A 64 20.75 3.21 26.35
CA ILE A 64 19.93 4.41 26.25
C ILE A 64 18.57 4.05 25.66
N SER A 65 17.54 4.21 26.46
CA SER A 65 16.14 4.18 25.99
C SER A 65 15.67 5.63 25.87
N PRO A 66 15.61 6.20 24.66
CA PRO A 66 15.17 7.58 24.52
C PRO A 66 13.74 7.75 24.98
N ASP A 67 13.48 8.79 25.75
CA ASP A 67 12.11 9.17 26.09
C ASP A 67 11.44 9.75 24.85
N ILE A 68 10.58 8.93 24.24
CA ILE A 68 9.86 9.29 23.02
C ILE A 68 8.53 9.89 23.44
N PRO A 69 8.28 11.17 23.15
CA PRO A 69 7.04 11.83 23.55
C PRO A 69 5.79 11.04 23.12
N PRO A 70 4.78 10.93 23.98
CA PRO A 70 3.55 10.25 23.65
C PRO A 70 2.90 10.92 22.43
N GLY A 71 2.58 10.13 21.42
CA GLY A 71 1.95 10.63 20.19
C GLY A 71 2.85 10.76 18.96
N VAL A 72 4.19 10.73 19.10
CA VAL A 72 5.13 10.79 17.95
C VAL A 72 4.83 9.72 16.90
N PHE A 73 4.37 8.54 17.33
CA PHE A 73 4.01 7.44 16.43
C PHE A 73 2.50 7.27 16.22
N LYS A 74 1.67 8.15 16.81
CA LYS A 74 0.24 8.12 16.50
C LYS A 74 0.07 8.42 15.01
N ARG A 75 -0.69 7.59 14.31
CA ARG A 75 -1.16 7.94 12.97
C ARG A 75 -1.92 9.26 13.12
N LYS A 76 -1.48 10.29 12.37
CA LYS A 76 -2.35 11.47 12.20
C LYS A 76 -3.72 10.92 11.81
N PRO A 77 -4.81 11.33 12.50
CA PRO A 77 -6.13 10.98 12.01
C PRO A 77 -6.12 11.34 10.53
N LYS A 78 -6.57 10.42 9.69
CA LYS A 78 -6.81 10.77 8.28
C LYS A 78 -7.64 12.06 8.37
N ALA A 79 -7.05 13.18 7.93
CA ALA A 79 -7.83 14.39 7.75
C ALA A 79 -9.10 13.93 7.06
N GLU A 80 -10.25 14.36 7.57
CA GLU A 80 -11.53 14.07 6.95
C GLU A 80 -11.45 14.69 5.56
N VAL A 81 -10.93 13.88 4.62
CA VAL A 81 -10.81 14.31 3.23
C VAL A 81 -12.26 14.47 2.80
N GLU A 82 -12.67 15.71 2.54
CA GLU A 82 -13.98 15.97 1.93
C GLU A 82 -14.12 15.02 0.76
N ARG A 83 -15.00 14.03 0.93
CA ARG A 83 -15.18 12.97 -0.06
C ARG A 83 -15.74 13.62 -1.31
N ILE A 84 -14.96 13.63 -2.38
CA ILE A 84 -15.37 14.14 -3.68
C ILE A 84 -16.64 13.39 -4.08
N LYS A 85 -17.73 14.12 -4.32
CA LYS A 85 -18.99 13.50 -4.77
C LYS A 85 -18.89 13.16 -6.25
N PHE A 86 -19.27 11.95 -6.60
CA PHE A 86 -19.30 11.46 -7.98
C PHE A 86 -20.72 11.27 -8.47
N ASN A 87 -20.96 11.59 -9.74
CA ASN A 87 -22.21 11.25 -10.43
C ASN A 87 -22.21 9.75 -10.75
N LYS A 88 -22.91 8.97 -9.92
CA LYS A 88 -22.98 7.51 -10.05
C LYS A 88 -23.56 7.06 -11.40
N LYS A 89 -24.51 7.81 -11.99
CA LYS A 89 -25.11 7.48 -13.29
C LYS A 89 -24.05 7.58 -14.39
N LYS A 90 -23.31 8.69 -14.42
CA LYS A 90 -22.23 8.92 -15.38
C LYS A 90 -21.10 7.89 -15.23
N LEU A 91 -20.72 7.56 -14.00
CA LEU A 91 -19.74 6.50 -13.74
C LEU A 91 -20.21 5.15 -14.26
N LYS A 92 -21.47 4.80 -14.02
CA LYS A 92 -22.05 3.54 -14.47
C LYS A 92 -22.01 3.41 -16.00
N GLU A 93 -22.33 4.48 -16.70
CA GLU A 93 -22.29 4.54 -18.17
C GLU A 93 -20.85 4.37 -18.68
N SER A 94 -19.91 5.14 -18.16
CA SER A 94 -18.48 5.05 -18.55
C SER A 94 -17.86 3.68 -18.22
N PHE A 95 -18.23 3.06 -17.11
CA PHE A 95 -17.74 1.71 -16.79
C PHE A 95 -18.40 0.64 -17.69
N LYS A 96 -19.66 0.78 -18.06
CA LYS A 96 -20.31 -0.10 -19.03
C LYS A 96 -19.64 0.00 -20.41
N GLU A 97 -19.38 1.20 -20.89
CA GLU A 97 -18.68 1.44 -22.15
C GLU A 97 -17.30 0.78 -22.15
N ARG A 98 -16.52 0.96 -21.07
CA ARG A 98 -15.20 0.32 -20.92
C ARG A 98 -15.26 -1.21 -20.92
N MET A 99 -16.35 -1.80 -20.46
CA MET A 99 -16.56 -3.25 -20.45
C MET A 99 -17.27 -3.80 -21.68
N SER A 100 -17.64 -2.95 -22.64
CA SER A 100 -18.46 -3.35 -23.79
C SER A 100 -17.83 -4.48 -24.62
N GLU A 101 -16.51 -4.42 -24.81
CA GLU A 101 -15.73 -5.38 -25.61
C GLU A 101 -15.46 -6.72 -24.89
N TYR A 102 -15.77 -6.82 -23.60
CA TYR A 102 -15.51 -8.01 -22.81
C TYR A 102 -16.74 -8.92 -22.74
N PRO A 103 -16.56 -10.25 -22.57
CA PRO A 103 -17.67 -11.19 -22.39
C PRO A 103 -18.41 -10.96 -21.06
N ASP A 104 -19.62 -11.49 -20.91
CA ASP A 104 -20.39 -11.36 -19.67
C ASP A 104 -19.80 -12.14 -18.49
N ALA A 105 -19.04 -13.18 -18.77
CA ALA A 105 -18.28 -13.96 -17.80
C ALA A 105 -16.81 -13.59 -17.91
N LEU A 106 -16.32 -12.79 -16.97
CA LEU A 106 -14.95 -12.26 -16.96
C LEU A 106 -14.00 -13.21 -16.24
N THR A 107 -12.84 -13.44 -16.82
CA THR A 107 -11.71 -14.05 -16.11
C THR A 107 -11.05 -13.04 -15.16
N TYR A 108 -10.24 -13.50 -14.23
CA TYR A 108 -9.48 -12.59 -13.35
C TYR A 108 -8.51 -11.70 -14.14
N ASP A 109 -8.03 -12.16 -15.29
CA ASP A 109 -7.17 -11.36 -16.16
C ASP A 109 -7.96 -10.25 -16.89
N ASP A 110 -9.21 -10.53 -17.27
CA ASP A 110 -10.11 -9.51 -17.83
C ASP A 110 -10.43 -8.44 -16.78
N VAL A 111 -10.78 -8.87 -15.55
CA VAL A 111 -11.02 -7.95 -14.44
C VAL A 111 -9.77 -7.10 -14.15
N ALA A 112 -8.57 -7.68 -14.19
CA ALA A 112 -7.32 -6.97 -14.02
C ALA A 112 -7.11 -5.90 -15.11
N LYS A 113 -7.37 -6.25 -16.39
CA LYS A 113 -7.30 -5.31 -17.52
C LYS A 113 -8.33 -4.18 -17.41
N ILE A 114 -9.58 -4.51 -17.09
CA ILE A 114 -10.67 -3.54 -16.94
C ILE A 114 -10.37 -2.55 -15.82
N THR A 115 -9.95 -3.05 -14.66
CA THR A 115 -9.67 -2.23 -13.47
C THR A 115 -8.29 -1.58 -13.48
N GLY A 116 -7.39 -2.00 -14.38
CA GLY A 116 -6.01 -1.57 -14.43
C GLY A 116 -5.18 -2.05 -13.23
N ARG A 117 -5.59 -3.14 -12.57
CA ARG A 117 -4.93 -3.69 -11.38
C ARG A 117 -4.26 -5.03 -11.70
N ALA A 118 -3.25 -5.38 -10.91
CA ALA A 118 -2.65 -6.69 -11.02
C ALA A 118 -3.65 -7.80 -10.64
N ARG A 119 -3.56 -8.96 -11.29
CA ARG A 119 -4.39 -10.14 -10.99
C ARG A 119 -4.41 -10.50 -9.49
N GLY A 120 -3.27 -10.31 -8.78
CA GLY A 120 -3.20 -10.53 -7.33
C GLY A 120 -4.14 -9.63 -6.51
N CYS A 121 -4.49 -8.41 -7.01
CA CYS A 121 -5.49 -7.58 -6.38
C CYS A 121 -6.89 -8.17 -6.54
N VAL A 122 -7.20 -8.71 -7.72
CA VAL A 122 -8.49 -9.38 -7.99
C VAL A 122 -8.67 -10.59 -7.06
N CYS A 123 -7.61 -11.40 -6.91
CA CYS A 123 -7.63 -12.52 -5.96
C CYS A 123 -7.89 -12.06 -4.52
N LYS A 124 -7.30 -10.94 -4.10
CA LYS A 124 -7.54 -10.38 -2.75
C LYS A 124 -8.98 -9.91 -2.58
N TRP A 125 -9.55 -9.24 -3.57
CA TRP A 125 -10.95 -8.77 -3.53
C TRP A 125 -11.94 -9.94 -3.44
N THR A 126 -11.71 -11.00 -4.22
CA THR A 126 -12.58 -12.18 -4.20
C THR A 126 -12.41 -12.98 -2.90
N SER A 127 -11.19 -13.16 -2.41
CA SER A 127 -10.92 -13.86 -1.15
C SER A 127 -11.47 -13.09 0.07
N ALA A 128 -11.47 -11.76 0.02
CA ALA A 128 -12.05 -10.91 1.06
C ALA A 128 -13.58 -10.75 0.93
N GLY A 129 -14.21 -11.36 -0.07
CA GLY A 129 -15.65 -11.23 -0.32
C GLY A 129 -16.11 -9.86 -0.84
N GLN A 130 -15.18 -8.96 -1.18
CA GLN A 130 -15.49 -7.64 -1.72
C GLN A 130 -16.02 -7.72 -3.16
N LEU A 131 -15.43 -8.59 -3.96
CA LEU A 131 -15.86 -8.89 -5.33
C LEU A 131 -16.37 -10.33 -5.38
N LYS A 132 -17.64 -10.51 -5.75
CA LYS A 132 -18.23 -11.84 -5.91
C LYS A 132 -17.66 -12.55 -7.13
N SER A 133 -17.41 -13.84 -7.03
CA SER A 133 -16.96 -14.70 -8.13
C SER A 133 -17.62 -16.07 -8.05
N VAL A 134 -17.73 -16.75 -9.18
CA VAL A 134 -18.23 -18.12 -9.29
C VAL A 134 -17.05 -19.04 -9.61
N LYS A 135 -16.86 -20.07 -8.80
CA LYS A 135 -15.90 -21.14 -9.11
C LYS A 135 -16.52 -22.11 -10.11
N LEU A 136 -15.90 -22.27 -11.27
CA LEU A 136 -16.30 -23.29 -12.25
C LEU A 136 -15.63 -24.63 -11.94
N ASN A 137 -14.37 -24.59 -11.50
CA ASN A 137 -13.61 -25.76 -11.05
C ASN A 137 -12.51 -25.33 -10.06
N SER A 138 -11.62 -26.24 -9.65
CA SER A 138 -10.57 -25.96 -8.68
C SER A 138 -9.65 -24.79 -9.08
N ASN A 139 -9.45 -24.55 -10.38
CA ASN A 139 -8.47 -23.61 -10.90
C ASN A 139 -9.07 -22.41 -11.64
N VAL A 140 -10.37 -22.47 -11.97
CA VAL A 140 -11.03 -21.43 -12.76
C VAL A 140 -12.16 -20.80 -11.98
N SER A 141 -12.05 -19.49 -11.82
CA SER A 141 -13.11 -18.65 -11.26
C SER A 141 -13.45 -17.56 -12.27
N ILE A 142 -14.73 -17.24 -12.37
CA ILE A 142 -15.24 -16.17 -13.22
C ILE A 142 -15.97 -15.12 -12.39
N VAL A 143 -16.00 -13.91 -12.91
CA VAL A 143 -16.72 -12.78 -12.35
C VAL A 143 -17.79 -12.33 -13.35
N PRO A 144 -19.08 -12.43 -13.06
CA PRO A 144 -20.11 -11.83 -13.89
C PRO A 144 -19.86 -10.33 -14.07
N LYS A 145 -19.97 -9.85 -15.30
CA LYS A 145 -19.74 -8.43 -15.65
C LYS A 145 -20.56 -7.47 -14.78
N GLN A 146 -21.81 -7.84 -14.46
CA GLN A 146 -22.66 -7.03 -13.58
C GLN A 146 -22.08 -6.92 -12.15
N TRP A 147 -21.52 -8.00 -11.60
CA TRP A 147 -20.92 -7.96 -10.25
C TRP A 147 -19.66 -7.11 -10.20
N LEU A 148 -18.87 -7.12 -11.28
CA LEU A 148 -17.73 -6.20 -11.40
C LEU A 148 -18.21 -4.75 -11.46
N LEU A 149 -19.26 -4.46 -12.24
CA LEU A 149 -19.82 -3.12 -12.34
C LEU A 149 -20.32 -2.61 -10.99
N ASP A 150 -21.06 -3.45 -10.25
CA ASP A 150 -21.58 -3.10 -8.93
C ASP A 150 -20.43 -2.86 -7.94
N PHE A 151 -19.38 -3.68 -7.97
CA PHE A 151 -18.16 -3.49 -7.16
C PHE A 151 -17.45 -2.19 -7.49
N MET A 152 -17.26 -1.87 -8.78
CA MET A 152 -16.59 -0.63 -9.22
C MET A 152 -17.37 0.64 -8.85
N LEU A 153 -18.68 0.53 -8.59
CA LEU A 153 -19.53 1.64 -8.14
C LEU A 153 -19.58 1.78 -6.61
N THR A 154 -18.90 0.90 -5.86
CA THR A 154 -18.80 1.04 -4.40
C THR A 154 -17.89 2.21 -4.03
N GLU A 155 -18.18 2.85 -2.91
CA GLU A 155 -17.31 3.91 -2.37
C GLU A 155 -15.91 3.38 -2.10
N ASP A 156 -15.80 2.15 -1.60
CA ASP A 156 -14.52 1.51 -1.30
C ASP A 156 -13.65 1.41 -2.55
N PHE A 157 -14.20 0.97 -3.68
CA PHE A 157 -13.46 0.95 -4.94
C PHE A 157 -13.09 2.35 -5.41
N ILE A 158 -14.03 3.28 -5.46
CA ILE A 158 -13.84 4.64 -5.97
C ILE A 158 -12.78 5.41 -5.19
N TYR A 159 -12.74 5.28 -3.86
CA TYR A 159 -11.81 6.05 -3.02
C TYR A 159 -10.48 5.37 -2.74
N ASN A 160 -10.42 4.04 -2.74
CA ASN A 160 -9.19 3.32 -2.40
C ASN A 160 -8.35 2.90 -3.62
N TYR A 161 -8.94 2.86 -4.81
CA TYR A 161 -8.26 2.34 -6.00
C TYR A 161 -8.09 3.32 -7.18
N PRO A 162 -8.21 4.66 -7.03
CA PRO A 162 -8.19 5.61 -8.14
C PRO A 162 -6.80 5.90 -8.73
N ASN A 163 -5.72 5.30 -8.20
CA ASN A 163 -4.35 5.60 -8.63
C ASN A 163 -3.95 5.00 -9.98
N ASP A 164 -4.86 4.32 -10.67
CA ASP A 164 -4.61 3.84 -12.01
C ASP A 164 -4.79 4.96 -13.05
N SER A 165 -3.79 5.12 -13.92
CA SER A 165 -3.80 6.07 -15.02
C SER A 165 -5.00 5.90 -15.97
N LYS A 166 -5.54 4.67 -16.06
CA LYS A 166 -6.66 4.34 -16.95
C LYS A 166 -8.04 4.69 -16.37
N LEU A 167 -8.20 4.67 -15.04
CA LEU A 167 -9.46 5.00 -14.37
C LEU A 167 -9.56 6.47 -13.96
N LYS A 168 -8.44 7.15 -13.74
CA LYS A 168 -8.40 8.58 -13.40
C LYS A 168 -9.22 9.48 -14.34
N PRO A 169 -9.12 9.36 -15.66
CA PRO A 169 -9.91 10.20 -16.57
C PRO A 169 -11.41 10.00 -16.38
N ILE A 170 -11.85 8.75 -16.23
CA ILE A 170 -13.27 8.41 -16.02
C ILE A 170 -13.78 9.01 -14.72
N LEU A 171 -13.03 8.85 -13.63
CA LEU A 171 -13.39 9.40 -12.33
C LEU A 171 -13.44 10.93 -12.36
N ASN A 172 -12.44 11.58 -12.98
CA ASN A 172 -12.39 13.05 -13.09
C ASN A 172 -13.58 13.64 -13.87
N GLN A 173 -14.04 12.96 -14.93
CA GLN A 173 -15.21 13.37 -15.70
C GLN A 173 -16.52 13.23 -14.94
N ALA A 174 -16.56 12.36 -13.94
CA ALA A 174 -17.75 12.10 -13.14
C ALA A 174 -17.81 12.89 -11.83
N ILE A 175 -16.81 13.75 -11.55
CA ILE A 175 -16.81 14.64 -10.39
C ILE A 175 -17.95 15.64 -10.50
N VAL A 176 -18.75 15.71 -9.45
CA VAL A 176 -19.77 16.77 -9.32
C VAL A 176 -19.05 18.03 -8.86
N LYS A 177 -18.88 19.00 -9.78
CA LYS A 177 -18.41 20.34 -9.43
C LYS A 177 -19.47 21.02 -8.58
N ARG A 178 -19.08 21.57 -7.43
CA ARG A 178 -19.93 22.46 -6.62
C ARG A 178 -20.12 23.80 -7.32
#